data_adc2155481efc09d0d28762625eda872
#
_entry.id   adc2155481efc09d0d28762625eda872
#
_cell.length_a   1.000
_cell.length_b   1.000
_cell.length_c   1.000
_cell.angle_alpha   90.00
_cell.angle_beta   90.00
_cell.angle_gamma   90.00
#
_symmetry.space_group_name_H-M   'P 1'
#
loop_
_entity.id
_entity.type
_entity.pdbx_description
1 polymer ?
#
loop_
_entity_poly.entity_id
_entity_poly.type
_entity_poly.pdbx_seq_one_letter_code
_entity_poly.pdbx_strand_id
1 'polypeptide(L)'
;MASNKGLGRGLGALLGDFDDVSAENSPYKLLPIYKVEPNASQPRQDFDEEELQALSESIQVHGVIQPLTVRELANGYYQIIAGERRWRASRMAGLSEIPAVVVEADDKKAMELALIENLQRQDLNAMEEALGYQSLMEDYGLTQEEASARVGKSRSAVANALRLLHLPEPIAQMIRDGKLTAGHARAILKIKNEKKQLEAAQKISALDLSVRQAENLCANMAKEPEKKIDTVTLAVDYVAECEKSLSKHLGRGVKIVNGKRKGRFELEFYGQEDLQVLLDALMKIQK
;
A
#
# COMPACT_ATOMS: atom_id res chain seq x y z
N MET A 1 1.85 -32.80 -50.35
CA MET A 1 2.69 -31.58 -50.38
C MET A 1 1.93 -30.45 -49.74
N ALA A 2 2.10 -30.22 -48.44
CA ALA A 2 1.46 -29.16 -47.72
C ALA A 2 2.50 -28.06 -47.47
N SER A 3 2.21 -26.88 -48.03
CA SER A 3 3.03 -25.68 -48.01
C SER A 3 3.03 -25.04 -46.60
N ASN A 4 4.20 -24.96 -46.00
CA ASN A 4 4.45 -24.22 -44.75
C ASN A 4 4.51 -22.72 -45.10
N LYS A 5 3.43 -21.98 -44.86
CA LYS A 5 3.33 -20.53 -44.98
C LYS A 5 2.96 -19.94 -43.62
N GLY A 6 3.84 -19.15 -43.02
CA GLY A 6 3.41 -18.08 -42.15
C GLY A 6 4.01 -17.96 -40.77
N LEU A 7 5.31 -17.63 -40.67
CA LEU A 7 5.82 -17.00 -39.43
C LEU A 7 6.79 -15.81 -39.73
N GLY A 8 7.00 -15.47 -40.99
CA GLY A 8 7.98 -14.44 -41.39
C GLY A 8 7.43 -13.03 -41.69
N ARG A 9 6.08 -12.83 -41.69
CA ARG A 9 5.48 -11.55 -42.11
C ARG A 9 5.01 -10.63 -40.97
N GLY A 10 4.97 -11.12 -39.77
CA GLY A 10 4.50 -10.34 -38.62
C GLY A 10 5.57 -9.53 -37.93
N LEU A 11 6.83 -9.98 -37.97
CA LEU A 11 7.94 -9.26 -37.29
C LEU A 11 8.43 -8.06 -38.11
N GLY A 12 8.43 -8.12 -39.45
CA GLY A 12 8.80 -7.01 -40.30
C GLY A 12 7.81 -5.83 -40.31
N ALA A 13 6.57 -6.06 -39.91
CA ALA A 13 5.56 -5.01 -39.77
C ALA A 13 5.59 -4.30 -38.41
N LEU A 14 6.29 -4.89 -37.41
CA LEU A 14 6.52 -4.30 -36.09
C LEU A 14 7.89 -3.64 -35.94
N LEU A 15 8.83 -4.02 -36.77
CA LEU A 15 10.13 -3.40 -36.97
C LEU A 15 10.05 -2.67 -38.29
N GLY A 16 9.37 -1.51 -38.36
CA GLY A 16 9.36 -0.67 -39.55
C GLY A 16 10.79 -0.47 -40.08
N ASP A 17 10.97 -0.50 -41.40
CA ASP A 17 12.24 -0.28 -42.10
C ASP A 17 12.95 0.93 -41.50
N PHE A 18 14.03 0.67 -40.78
CA PHE A 18 14.84 1.70 -40.12
C PHE A 18 15.84 2.39 -41.10
N ASP A 19 15.75 2.06 -42.37
CA ASP A 19 16.73 2.52 -43.33
C ASP A 19 16.41 3.83 -44.07
N ASP A 20 15.27 4.48 -43.83
CA ASP A 20 14.91 5.73 -44.52
C ASP A 20 14.07 6.73 -43.70
N VAL A 21 14.44 6.98 -42.43
CA VAL A 21 13.91 8.15 -41.72
C VAL A 21 14.91 9.28 -41.89
N SER A 22 14.64 10.18 -42.86
CA SER A 22 15.33 11.45 -42.97
C SER A 22 15.49 12.11 -41.61
N ALA A 23 16.70 12.56 -41.27
CA ALA A 23 17.13 13.07 -39.97
C ALA A 23 16.29 14.25 -39.40
N GLU A 24 15.37 14.81 -40.21
CA GLU A 24 14.52 15.94 -39.81
C GLU A 24 13.26 15.59 -39.04
N ASN A 25 12.85 14.29 -38.93
CA ASN A 25 11.63 13.88 -38.26
C ASN A 25 11.85 12.88 -37.09
N SER A 26 13.10 12.63 -36.71
CA SER A 26 13.41 11.80 -35.56
C SER A 26 12.96 12.48 -34.25
N PRO A 27 12.24 11.80 -33.36
CA PRO A 27 11.86 12.36 -32.06
C PRO A 27 13.07 12.61 -31.13
N TYR A 28 14.27 12.28 -31.55
CA TYR A 28 15.51 12.48 -30.81
C TYR A 28 16.61 13.09 -31.69
N LYS A 29 17.55 13.80 -31.04
CA LYS A 29 18.75 14.36 -31.66
C LYS A 29 19.97 13.57 -31.21
N LEU A 30 20.96 13.38 -32.11
CA LEU A 30 22.29 12.89 -31.74
C LEU A 30 23.08 14.06 -31.15
N LEU A 31 23.49 13.97 -29.92
CA LEU A 31 24.25 15.01 -29.22
C LEU A 31 25.67 14.54 -28.95
N PRO A 32 26.69 15.41 -29.15
CA PRO A 32 28.04 15.10 -28.72
C PRO A 32 28.08 14.81 -27.23
N ILE A 33 28.60 13.65 -26.81
CA ILE A 33 28.55 13.18 -25.45
C ILE A 33 29.29 14.10 -24.46
N TYR A 34 30.31 14.83 -24.93
CA TYR A 34 31.07 15.81 -24.16
C TYR A 34 30.28 17.09 -23.85
N LYS A 35 29.16 17.35 -24.55
CA LYS A 35 28.25 18.47 -24.27
C LYS A 35 27.13 18.09 -23.34
N VAL A 36 27.02 16.80 -22.94
CA VAL A 36 26.00 16.31 -22.04
C VAL A 36 26.59 16.16 -20.66
N GLU A 37 25.98 16.82 -19.67
CA GLU A 37 26.41 16.83 -18.26
C GLU A 37 25.35 16.32 -17.31
N PRO A 38 25.76 15.64 -16.22
CA PRO A 38 24.82 15.16 -15.21
C PRO A 38 24.24 16.33 -14.39
N ASN A 39 23.07 16.10 -13.81
CA ASN A 39 22.48 17.04 -12.86
C ASN A 39 23.04 16.75 -11.45
N ALA A 40 23.72 17.72 -10.84
CA ALA A 40 24.31 17.61 -9.50
C ALA A 40 23.26 17.36 -8.38
N SER A 41 21.98 17.67 -8.65
CA SER A 41 20.88 17.51 -7.71
C SER A 41 20.19 16.13 -7.78
N GLN A 42 20.71 15.17 -8.57
CA GLN A 42 20.09 13.85 -8.65
C GLN A 42 20.32 13.01 -7.38
N PRO A 43 19.28 12.37 -6.83
CA PRO A 43 19.36 11.67 -5.55
C PRO A 43 20.18 10.37 -5.57
N ARG A 44 20.41 9.78 -6.76
CA ARG A 44 21.16 8.52 -6.89
C ARG A 44 22.64 8.79 -7.17
N GLN A 45 23.46 8.64 -6.12
CA GLN A 45 24.92 8.79 -6.22
C GLN A 45 25.66 7.45 -6.32
N ASP A 46 25.06 6.38 -5.83
CA ASP A 46 25.65 5.03 -5.83
C ASP A 46 25.21 4.26 -7.08
N PHE A 47 26.17 3.94 -7.91
CA PHE A 47 26.00 3.10 -9.09
C PHE A 47 26.86 1.86 -8.93
N ASP A 48 26.24 0.70 -9.08
CA ASP A 48 26.95 -0.57 -9.12
C ASP A 48 27.83 -0.61 -10.36
N GLU A 49 29.14 -0.76 -10.17
CA GLU A 49 30.13 -0.77 -11.24
C GLU A 49 29.95 -1.98 -12.18
N GLU A 50 29.57 -3.15 -11.63
CA GLU A 50 29.33 -4.36 -12.43
C GLU A 50 28.11 -4.17 -13.35
N GLU A 51 27.03 -3.59 -12.84
CA GLU A 51 25.85 -3.29 -13.64
C GLU A 51 26.12 -2.22 -14.72
N LEU A 52 26.98 -1.22 -14.45
CA LEU A 52 27.39 -0.23 -15.42
C LEU A 52 28.27 -0.83 -16.51
N GLN A 53 29.16 -1.74 -16.15
CA GLN A 53 30.03 -2.43 -17.10
C GLN A 53 29.19 -3.30 -18.05
N ALA A 54 28.26 -4.09 -17.53
CA ALA A 54 27.36 -4.91 -18.36
C ALA A 54 26.51 -4.05 -19.31
N LEU A 55 26.02 -2.90 -18.83
CA LEU A 55 25.29 -1.95 -19.68
C LEU A 55 26.20 -1.33 -20.76
N SER A 56 27.46 -1.02 -20.44
CA SER A 56 28.45 -0.50 -21.40
C SER A 56 28.72 -1.48 -22.51
N GLU A 57 28.91 -2.77 -22.21
CA GLU A 57 29.11 -3.84 -23.20
C GLU A 57 27.88 -4.00 -24.11
N SER A 58 26.68 -3.95 -23.53
CA SER A 58 25.43 -3.96 -24.31
C SER A 58 25.35 -2.76 -25.27
N ILE A 59 25.72 -1.56 -24.81
CA ILE A 59 25.71 -0.34 -25.60
C ILE A 59 26.76 -0.38 -26.72
N GLN A 60 27.91 -1.01 -26.51
CA GLN A 60 28.92 -1.20 -27.58
C GLN A 60 28.38 -2.05 -28.73
N VAL A 61 27.54 -3.07 -28.42
CA VAL A 61 27.01 -3.98 -29.44
C VAL A 61 25.78 -3.43 -30.14
N HIS A 62 24.85 -2.85 -29.37
CA HIS A 62 23.51 -2.50 -29.85
C HIS A 62 23.27 -0.97 -29.96
N GLY A 63 24.21 -0.15 -29.50
CA GLY A 63 23.97 1.28 -29.33
C GLY A 63 23.02 1.60 -28.18
N VAL A 64 22.65 2.87 -28.05
CA VAL A 64 21.68 3.35 -27.07
C VAL A 64 20.28 3.24 -27.67
N ILE A 65 19.55 2.18 -27.30
CA ILE A 65 18.20 1.91 -27.83
C ILE A 65 17.19 2.94 -27.35
N GLN A 66 17.26 3.31 -26.05
CA GLN A 66 16.36 4.30 -25.46
C GLN A 66 17.08 5.63 -25.28
N PRO A 67 16.66 6.72 -25.97
CA PRO A 67 17.28 8.02 -25.85
C PRO A 67 17.31 8.57 -24.42
N LEU A 68 18.29 9.46 -24.15
CA LEU A 68 18.28 10.26 -22.92
C LEU A 68 17.20 11.34 -23.01
N THR A 69 16.77 11.84 -21.85
CA THR A 69 16.02 13.09 -21.78
C THR A 69 16.93 14.18 -21.22
N VAL A 70 17.09 15.25 -21.97
CA VAL A 70 17.97 16.36 -21.61
C VAL A 70 17.27 17.69 -21.81
N ARG A 71 17.77 18.73 -21.14
CA ARG A 71 17.41 20.13 -21.44
C ARG A 71 18.64 20.90 -21.94
N GLU A 72 18.41 21.88 -22.78
CA GLU A 72 19.46 22.78 -23.25
C GLU A 72 19.71 23.86 -22.18
N LEU A 73 21.00 24.10 -21.92
CA LEU A 73 21.46 25.16 -21.02
C LEU A 73 21.86 26.40 -21.81
N ALA A 74 21.85 27.58 -21.18
CA ALA A 74 22.19 28.83 -21.82
C ALA A 74 23.62 28.87 -22.42
N ASN A 75 24.51 27.99 -21.95
CA ASN A 75 25.91 27.86 -22.42
C ASN A 75 26.06 26.90 -23.66
N GLY A 76 24.96 26.36 -24.19
CA GLY A 76 24.99 25.41 -25.31
C GLY A 76 25.36 23.98 -24.92
N TYR A 77 25.38 23.67 -23.63
CA TYR A 77 25.47 22.32 -23.08
C TYR A 77 24.08 21.76 -22.80
N TYR A 78 24.00 20.46 -22.54
CA TYR A 78 22.76 19.76 -22.29
C TYR A 78 22.82 19.09 -20.91
N GLN A 79 21.87 19.38 -20.04
CA GLN A 79 21.78 18.76 -18.72
C GLN A 79 20.84 17.56 -18.74
N ILE A 80 21.28 16.44 -18.19
CA ILE A 80 20.50 15.22 -18.10
C ILE A 80 19.33 15.40 -17.12
N ILE A 81 18.11 15.16 -17.60
CA ILE A 81 16.91 15.03 -16.78
C ILE A 81 16.72 13.56 -16.40
N ALA A 82 16.84 12.64 -17.39
CA ALA A 82 16.68 11.20 -17.17
C ALA A 82 17.66 10.41 -18.04
N GLY A 83 18.15 9.29 -17.51
CA GLY A 83 19.05 8.37 -18.23
C GLY A 83 20.53 8.49 -17.88
N GLU A 84 20.91 8.96 -16.69
CA GLU A 84 22.31 9.10 -16.27
C GLU A 84 23.12 7.80 -16.39
N ARG A 85 22.53 6.64 -16.02
CA ARG A 85 23.21 5.33 -16.19
C ARG A 85 23.60 5.07 -17.64
N ARG A 86 22.70 5.37 -18.58
CA ARG A 86 22.95 5.22 -20.04
C ARG A 86 24.07 6.15 -20.51
N TRP A 87 24.09 7.40 -20.02
CA TRP A 87 25.15 8.32 -20.33
C TRP A 87 26.53 7.87 -19.81
N ARG A 88 26.59 7.42 -18.53
CA ARG A 88 27.83 6.89 -17.94
C ARG A 88 28.33 5.67 -18.71
N ALA A 89 27.45 4.70 -18.96
CA ALA A 89 27.79 3.50 -19.72
C ALA A 89 28.19 3.81 -21.15
N SER A 90 27.57 4.81 -21.82
CA SER A 90 27.97 5.26 -23.15
C SER A 90 29.35 5.90 -23.18
N ARG A 91 29.70 6.65 -22.13
CA ARG A 91 31.07 7.17 -21.97
C ARG A 91 32.10 6.08 -21.80
N MET A 92 31.77 5.06 -20.97
CA MET A 92 32.62 3.87 -20.78
C MET A 92 32.76 3.07 -22.10
N ALA A 93 31.68 2.99 -22.88
CA ALA A 93 31.67 2.36 -24.21
C ALA A 93 32.46 3.15 -25.28
N GLY A 94 32.89 4.38 -24.97
CA GLY A 94 33.67 5.21 -25.90
C GLY A 94 32.86 5.86 -27.02
N LEU A 95 31.54 6.02 -26.87
CA LEU A 95 30.71 6.69 -27.86
C LEU A 95 31.04 8.18 -27.96
N SER A 96 31.08 8.73 -29.18
CA SER A 96 31.24 10.16 -29.41
C SER A 96 29.94 10.95 -29.37
N GLU A 97 28.82 10.28 -29.68
CA GLU A 97 27.48 10.86 -29.73
C GLU A 97 26.48 9.97 -29.03
N ILE A 98 25.40 10.56 -28.54
CA ILE A 98 24.35 9.86 -27.80
C ILE A 98 22.97 10.39 -28.22
N PRO A 99 21.99 9.50 -28.49
CA PRO A 99 20.64 9.93 -28.81
C PRO A 99 19.95 10.54 -27.58
N ALA A 100 19.36 11.71 -27.77
CA ALA A 100 18.68 12.43 -26.69
C ALA A 100 17.44 13.18 -27.19
N VAL A 101 16.40 13.17 -26.38
CA VAL A 101 15.21 14.02 -26.53
C VAL A 101 15.47 15.33 -25.77
N VAL A 102 15.48 16.44 -26.50
CA VAL A 102 15.67 17.77 -25.90
C VAL A 102 14.31 18.33 -25.51
N VAL A 103 14.13 18.59 -24.22
CA VAL A 103 12.91 19.15 -23.66
C VAL A 103 13.15 20.60 -23.25
N GLU A 104 12.26 21.48 -23.67
CA GLU A 104 12.24 22.86 -23.18
C GLU A 104 11.68 22.86 -21.74
N ALA A 105 12.56 23.01 -20.76
CA ALA A 105 12.19 23.00 -19.35
C ALA A 105 13.08 23.97 -18.57
N ASP A 106 12.45 24.79 -17.73
CA ASP A 106 13.15 25.51 -16.67
C ASP A 106 13.65 24.53 -15.58
N ASP A 107 14.41 25.03 -14.61
CA ASP A 107 14.95 24.22 -13.53
C ASP A 107 13.85 23.44 -12.78
N LYS A 108 12.73 24.12 -12.50
CA LYS A 108 11.61 23.53 -11.78
C LYS A 108 10.95 22.41 -12.57
N LYS A 109 10.71 22.64 -13.87
CA LYS A 109 10.09 21.65 -14.74
C LYS A 109 11.01 20.45 -15.01
N ALA A 110 12.31 20.70 -15.14
CA ALA A 110 13.29 19.62 -15.30
C ALA A 110 13.33 18.69 -14.07
N MET A 111 13.31 19.27 -12.85
CA MET A 111 13.25 18.50 -11.62
C MET A 111 11.92 17.73 -11.47
N GLU A 112 10.79 18.35 -11.85
CA GLU A 112 9.48 17.68 -11.87
C GLU A 112 9.50 16.44 -12.78
N LEU A 113 10.00 16.58 -14.00
CA LEU A 113 10.09 15.48 -14.97
C LEU A 113 11.01 14.36 -14.47
N ALA A 114 12.14 14.70 -13.87
CA ALA A 114 13.04 13.72 -13.26
C ALA A 114 12.38 12.96 -12.09
N LEU A 115 11.60 13.65 -11.27
CA LEU A 115 10.85 13.03 -10.16
C LEU A 115 9.74 12.10 -10.69
N ILE A 116 9.02 12.52 -11.73
CA ILE A 116 7.98 11.69 -12.37
C ILE A 116 8.61 10.43 -12.97
N GLU A 117 9.74 10.55 -13.68
CA GLU A 117 10.46 9.39 -14.25
C GLU A 117 10.87 8.41 -13.12
N ASN A 118 11.46 8.94 -12.05
CA ASN A 118 11.85 8.11 -10.90
C ASN A 118 10.65 7.40 -10.28
N LEU A 119 9.48 8.07 -10.15
CA LEU A 119 8.25 7.47 -9.61
C LEU A 119 7.63 6.39 -10.53
N GLN A 120 7.96 6.37 -11.82
CA GLN A 120 7.51 5.34 -12.76
C GLN A 120 8.36 4.06 -12.70
N ARG A 121 9.43 4.04 -11.90
CA ARG A 121 10.27 2.85 -11.74
C ARG A 121 9.50 1.76 -11.00
N GLN A 122 9.82 0.49 -11.31
CA GLN A 122 9.16 -0.68 -10.73
C GLN A 122 9.79 -1.15 -9.40
N ASP A 123 10.99 -0.66 -9.09
CA ASP A 123 11.82 -1.07 -7.96
C ASP A 123 11.69 -0.18 -6.72
N LEU A 124 10.80 0.83 -6.74
CA LEU A 124 10.54 1.69 -5.59
C LEU A 124 9.83 0.95 -4.46
N ASN A 125 10.29 1.16 -3.24
CA ASN A 125 9.51 0.73 -2.08
C ASN A 125 8.31 1.68 -1.85
N ALA A 126 7.31 1.20 -1.10
CA ALA A 126 6.07 1.94 -0.90
C ALA A 126 6.25 3.28 -0.15
N MET A 127 7.30 3.41 0.67
CA MET A 127 7.60 4.67 1.37
C MET A 127 8.27 5.67 0.44
N GLU A 128 9.16 5.22 -0.45
CA GLU A 128 9.78 6.08 -1.47
C GLU A 128 8.72 6.60 -2.46
N GLU A 129 7.82 5.72 -2.91
CA GLU A 129 6.70 6.11 -3.75
C GLU A 129 5.83 7.18 -3.07
N ALA A 130 5.51 7.01 -1.78
CA ALA A 130 4.72 7.96 -1.01
C ALA A 130 5.42 9.32 -0.85
N LEU A 131 6.73 9.34 -0.56
CA LEU A 131 7.53 10.56 -0.47
C LEU A 131 7.61 11.28 -1.81
N GLY A 132 7.77 10.55 -2.91
CA GLY A 132 7.77 11.13 -4.25
C GLY A 132 6.44 11.81 -4.60
N TYR A 133 5.29 11.21 -4.23
CA TYR A 133 3.99 11.87 -4.41
C TYR A 133 3.85 13.10 -3.53
N GLN A 134 4.35 13.07 -2.29
CA GLN A 134 4.36 14.23 -1.41
C GLN A 134 5.16 15.37 -2.05
N SER A 135 6.38 15.12 -2.53
CA SER A 135 7.20 16.13 -3.21
C SER A 135 6.51 16.70 -4.44
N LEU A 136 5.83 15.88 -5.27
CA LEU A 136 5.06 16.38 -6.41
C LEU A 136 3.96 17.36 -5.98
N MET A 137 3.35 17.13 -4.84
CA MET A 137 2.28 18.02 -4.34
C MET A 137 2.83 19.27 -3.66
N GLU A 138 3.85 19.14 -2.82
CA GLU A 138 4.37 20.25 -2.00
C GLU A 138 5.31 21.16 -2.80
N ASP A 139 6.27 20.60 -3.56
CA ASP A 139 7.29 21.39 -4.25
C ASP A 139 6.77 21.96 -5.57
N TYR A 140 5.87 21.21 -6.24
CA TYR A 140 5.35 21.59 -7.56
C TYR A 140 3.89 22.07 -7.52
N GLY A 141 3.23 22.05 -6.36
CA GLY A 141 1.88 22.57 -6.16
C GLY A 141 0.79 21.75 -6.86
N LEU A 142 1.04 20.46 -7.12
CA LEU A 142 0.09 19.59 -7.80
C LEU A 142 -0.98 19.07 -6.84
N THR A 143 -2.19 18.96 -7.32
CA THR A 143 -3.26 18.22 -6.64
C THR A 143 -3.02 16.70 -6.76
N GLN A 144 -3.66 15.90 -5.89
CA GLN A 144 -3.60 14.43 -6.00
C GLN A 144 -4.06 13.91 -7.38
N GLU A 145 -5.01 14.60 -7.99
CA GLU A 145 -5.54 14.26 -9.30
C GLU A 145 -4.51 14.51 -10.40
N GLU A 146 -3.88 15.68 -10.40
CA GLU A 146 -2.84 16.04 -11.35
C GLU A 146 -1.60 15.15 -11.19
N ALA A 147 -1.14 14.91 -9.96
CA ALA A 147 -0.03 14.01 -9.67
C ALA A 147 -0.32 12.59 -10.20
N SER A 148 -1.52 12.07 -9.95
CA SER A 148 -1.94 10.74 -10.42
C SER A 148 -1.96 10.63 -11.94
N ALA A 149 -2.49 11.65 -12.62
CA ALA A 149 -2.52 11.71 -14.09
C ALA A 149 -1.11 11.74 -14.69
N ARG A 150 -0.19 12.55 -14.12
CA ARG A 150 1.20 12.67 -14.62
C ARG A 150 2.03 11.40 -14.44
N VAL A 151 1.80 10.66 -13.34
CA VAL A 151 2.52 9.40 -13.07
C VAL A 151 1.84 8.18 -13.74
N GLY A 152 0.63 8.34 -14.27
CA GLY A 152 -0.14 7.25 -14.88
C GLY A 152 -0.72 6.27 -13.85
N LYS A 153 -1.01 6.74 -12.64
CA LYS A 153 -1.63 5.95 -11.56
C LYS A 153 -3.04 6.44 -11.26
N SER A 154 -3.83 5.63 -10.55
CA SER A 154 -5.15 6.09 -10.10
C SER A 154 -5.02 7.06 -8.92
N ARG A 155 -5.94 8.04 -8.82
CA ARG A 155 -6.02 8.95 -7.66
C ARG A 155 -6.08 8.19 -6.33
N SER A 156 -6.80 7.07 -6.29
CA SER A 156 -6.88 6.24 -5.10
C SER A 156 -5.55 5.57 -4.73
N ALA A 157 -4.72 5.22 -5.71
CA ALA A 157 -3.38 4.69 -5.47
C ALA A 157 -2.49 5.76 -4.81
N VAL A 158 -2.47 6.98 -5.37
CA VAL A 158 -1.72 8.12 -4.81
C VAL A 158 -2.19 8.45 -3.39
N ALA A 159 -3.51 8.56 -3.17
CA ALA A 159 -4.06 8.82 -1.85
C ALA A 159 -3.69 7.72 -0.83
N ASN A 160 -3.69 6.45 -1.24
CA ASN A 160 -3.29 5.35 -0.38
C ASN A 160 -1.80 5.36 -0.06
N ALA A 161 -0.94 5.72 -1.01
CA ALA A 161 0.49 5.87 -0.78
C ALA A 161 0.77 7.00 0.22
N LEU A 162 0.20 8.19 0.02
CA LEU A 162 0.36 9.33 0.92
C LEU A 162 -0.06 9.02 2.36
N ARG A 163 -1.09 8.20 2.55
CA ARG A 163 -1.50 7.77 3.90
C ARG A 163 -0.42 6.98 4.64
N LEU A 164 0.50 6.32 3.94
CA LEU A 164 1.59 5.57 4.57
C LEU A 164 2.54 6.48 5.35
N LEU A 165 2.67 7.74 4.95
CA LEU A 165 3.49 8.75 5.63
C LEU A 165 2.97 9.12 7.03
N HIS A 166 1.73 8.77 7.36
CA HIS A 166 1.17 8.95 8.69
C HIS A 166 1.45 7.81 9.67
N LEU A 167 2.17 6.78 9.22
CA LEU A 167 2.58 5.68 10.10
C LEU A 167 3.74 6.10 11.00
N PRO A 168 3.78 5.61 12.27
CA PRO A 168 4.94 5.79 13.14
C PRO A 168 6.23 5.29 12.51
N GLU A 169 7.33 6.01 12.73
CA GLU A 169 8.64 5.73 12.11
C GLU A 169 9.11 4.26 12.25
N PRO A 170 8.92 3.56 13.39
CA PRO A 170 9.30 2.14 13.48
C PRO A 170 8.56 1.25 12.46
N ILE A 171 7.30 1.58 12.12
CA ILE A 171 6.53 0.84 11.13
C ILE A 171 6.97 1.22 9.71
N ALA A 172 7.22 2.51 9.46
CA ALA A 172 7.78 2.99 8.21
C ALA A 172 9.12 2.31 7.89
N GLN A 173 9.98 2.12 8.89
CA GLN A 173 11.23 1.39 8.73
C GLN A 173 11.02 -0.09 8.38
N MET A 174 10.03 -0.76 8.99
CA MET A 174 9.70 -2.15 8.64
C MET A 174 9.21 -2.28 7.18
N ILE A 175 8.58 -1.24 6.62
CA ILE A 175 8.18 -1.20 5.21
C ILE A 175 9.41 -1.00 4.32
N ARG A 176 10.34 -0.09 4.67
CA ARG A 176 11.59 0.11 3.93
C ARG A 176 12.45 -1.15 3.90
N ASP A 177 12.50 -1.88 5.02
CA ASP A 177 13.22 -3.15 5.15
C ASP A 177 12.54 -4.32 4.40
N GLY A 178 11.38 -4.10 3.78
CA GLY A 178 10.62 -5.16 3.11
C GLY A 178 9.91 -6.16 4.03
N LYS A 179 9.96 -5.95 5.37
CA LYS A 179 9.28 -6.81 6.37
C LYS A 179 7.76 -6.67 6.32
N LEU A 180 7.28 -5.53 5.84
CA LEU A 180 5.86 -5.24 5.65
C LEU A 180 5.60 -4.71 4.24
N THR A 181 4.53 -5.19 3.62
CA THR A 181 4.09 -4.69 2.31
C THR A 181 3.17 -3.46 2.46
N ALA A 182 2.95 -2.72 1.36
CA ALA A 182 1.96 -1.64 1.31
C ALA A 182 0.54 -2.10 1.71
N GLY A 183 0.20 -3.37 1.44
CA GLY A 183 -1.07 -3.98 1.86
C GLY A 183 -1.19 -4.10 3.38
N HIS A 184 -0.13 -4.57 4.03
CA HIS A 184 -0.04 -4.66 5.49
C HIS A 184 -0.13 -3.26 6.12
N ALA A 185 0.60 -2.30 5.61
CA ALA A 185 0.60 -0.91 6.06
C ALA A 185 -0.81 -0.28 6.02
N ARG A 186 -1.55 -0.50 4.91
CA ARG A 186 -2.95 -0.04 4.78
C ARG A 186 -3.90 -0.68 5.80
N ALA A 187 -3.67 -1.95 6.15
CA ALA A 187 -4.44 -2.62 7.20
C ALA A 187 -4.16 -1.99 8.57
N ILE A 188 -2.88 -1.74 8.89
CA ILE A 188 -2.43 -1.14 10.14
C ILE A 188 -2.99 0.27 10.33
N LEU A 189 -3.07 1.08 9.27
CA LEU A 189 -3.65 2.44 9.29
C LEU A 189 -5.14 2.49 9.70
N LYS A 190 -5.85 1.36 9.71
CA LYS A 190 -7.23 1.28 10.23
C LYS A 190 -7.28 1.37 11.76
N ILE A 191 -6.17 1.14 12.43
CA ILE A 191 -6.04 1.22 13.90
C ILE A 191 -5.71 2.66 14.27
N LYS A 192 -6.49 3.29 15.15
CA LYS A 192 -6.28 4.69 15.58
C LYS A 192 -5.15 4.85 16.59
N ASN A 193 -4.88 3.84 17.40
CA ASN A 193 -3.91 3.90 18.50
C ASN A 193 -2.53 3.44 18.00
N GLU A 194 -1.53 4.31 18.08
CA GLU A 194 -0.16 4.04 17.61
C GLU A 194 0.51 2.83 18.29
N LYS A 195 0.28 2.62 19.60
CA LYS A 195 0.82 1.45 20.31
C LYS A 195 0.24 0.15 19.76
N LYS A 196 -1.06 0.14 19.47
CA LYS A 196 -1.72 -1.02 18.82
C LYS A 196 -1.27 -1.19 17.37
N GLN A 197 -0.97 -0.10 16.65
CA GLN A 197 -0.39 -0.18 15.30
C GLN A 197 0.96 -0.89 15.34
N LEU A 198 1.85 -0.51 16.28
CA LEU A 198 3.16 -1.13 16.42
C LEU A 198 3.05 -2.62 16.81
N GLU A 199 2.16 -2.94 17.75
CA GLU A 199 1.88 -4.32 18.14
C GLU A 199 1.36 -5.16 16.97
N ALA A 200 0.45 -4.60 16.16
CA ALA A 200 -0.05 -5.25 14.95
C ALA A 200 1.07 -5.47 13.92
N ALA A 201 1.91 -4.45 13.67
CA ALA A 201 3.04 -4.54 12.76
C ALA A 201 4.03 -5.64 13.16
N GLN A 202 4.38 -5.72 14.45
CA GLN A 202 5.26 -6.75 14.99
C GLN A 202 4.67 -8.16 14.83
N LYS A 203 3.36 -8.33 15.13
CA LYS A 203 2.67 -9.62 14.96
C LYS A 203 2.59 -10.05 13.50
N ILE A 204 2.30 -9.12 12.59
CA ILE A 204 2.22 -9.40 11.15
C ILE A 204 3.57 -9.87 10.63
N SER A 205 4.66 -9.18 11.01
CA SER A 205 6.02 -9.54 10.60
C SER A 205 6.51 -10.83 11.24
N ALA A 206 6.26 -11.05 12.55
CA ALA A 206 6.75 -12.23 13.26
C ALA A 206 6.05 -13.53 12.83
N LEU A 207 4.79 -13.45 12.40
CA LEU A 207 3.97 -14.60 11.98
C LEU A 207 3.85 -14.72 10.47
N ASP A 208 4.55 -13.88 9.71
CA ASP A 208 4.52 -13.82 8.23
C ASP A 208 3.08 -13.88 7.68
N LEU A 209 2.20 -13.02 8.23
CA LEU A 209 0.79 -13.04 7.88
C LEU A 209 0.56 -12.52 6.46
N SER A 210 -0.35 -13.14 5.73
CA SER A 210 -0.86 -12.59 4.47
C SER A 210 -1.63 -11.30 4.70
N VAL A 211 -1.78 -10.46 3.65
CA VAL A 211 -2.54 -9.20 3.74
C VAL A 211 -3.96 -9.40 4.27
N ARG A 212 -4.64 -10.48 3.86
CA ARG A 212 -6.01 -10.80 4.35
C ARG A 212 -6.03 -11.14 5.84
N GLN A 213 -5.05 -11.89 6.32
CA GLN A 213 -4.91 -12.20 7.75
C GLN A 213 -4.59 -10.95 8.56
N ALA A 214 -3.70 -10.10 8.04
CA ALA A 214 -3.37 -8.81 8.63
C ALA A 214 -4.60 -7.87 8.70
N GLU A 215 -5.43 -7.83 7.65
CA GLU A 215 -6.69 -7.06 7.68
C GLU A 215 -7.64 -7.55 8.78
N ASN A 216 -7.80 -8.86 8.94
CA ASN A 216 -8.64 -9.44 9.98
C ASN A 216 -8.07 -9.14 11.39
N LEU A 217 -6.76 -9.29 11.57
CA LEU A 217 -6.07 -8.94 12.82
C LEU A 217 -6.29 -7.46 13.18
N CYS A 218 -6.01 -6.56 12.23
CA CYS A 218 -6.16 -5.13 12.44
C CYS A 218 -7.63 -4.72 12.68
N ALA A 219 -8.58 -5.33 11.98
CA ALA A 219 -10.00 -5.09 12.21
C ALA A 219 -10.45 -5.50 13.61
N ASN A 220 -9.92 -6.61 14.15
CA ASN A 220 -10.18 -7.05 15.52
C ASN A 220 -9.52 -6.13 16.56
N MET A 221 -8.28 -5.67 16.29
CA MET A 221 -7.56 -4.75 17.18
C MET A 221 -8.11 -3.31 17.13
N ALA A 222 -8.71 -2.91 15.99
CA ALA A 222 -9.34 -1.60 15.82
C ALA A 222 -10.72 -1.52 16.51
N LYS A 223 -11.39 -2.66 16.69
CA LYS A 223 -12.57 -2.67 17.55
C LYS A 223 -12.10 -2.25 18.94
N GLU A 224 -12.47 -1.05 19.37
CA GLU A 224 -12.41 -0.73 20.79
C GLU A 224 -13.16 -1.88 21.47
N PRO A 225 -12.62 -2.47 22.57
CA PRO A 225 -13.46 -3.30 23.40
C PRO A 225 -14.68 -2.41 23.66
N GLU A 226 -15.87 -2.84 23.22
CA GLU A 226 -17.06 -2.28 23.81
C GLU A 226 -16.69 -2.25 25.30
N LYS A 227 -16.51 -1.04 25.85
CA LYS A 227 -16.57 -0.88 27.29
C LYS A 227 -17.93 -1.51 27.59
N LYS A 228 -17.91 -2.78 28.05
CA LYS A 228 -18.94 -3.20 28.95
C LYS A 228 -18.89 -2.09 29.98
N ILE A 229 -19.76 -1.14 29.82
CA ILE A 229 -20.16 -0.33 30.95
C ILE A 229 -20.62 -1.42 31.90
N ASP A 230 -19.70 -1.85 32.77
CA ASP A 230 -20.12 -2.29 34.06
C ASP A 230 -20.87 -1.06 34.58
N THR A 231 -22.11 -0.96 34.16
CA THR A 231 -23.13 -0.35 34.98
C THR A 231 -23.04 -1.14 36.25
N VAL A 232 -22.19 -0.68 37.17
CA VAL A 232 -22.44 -0.81 38.56
C VAL A 232 -23.66 0.07 38.81
N THR A 233 -24.79 -0.29 38.21
CA THR A 233 -26.05 -0.15 38.81
C THR A 233 -25.90 -1.05 40.04
N LEU A 234 -25.95 -0.46 41.21
CA LEU A 234 -26.49 -1.07 42.41
C LEU A 234 -27.97 -1.45 42.11
N ALA A 235 -28.17 -2.22 41.03
CA ALA A 235 -29.33 -3.02 40.82
C ALA A 235 -29.10 -4.18 41.81
N VAL A 236 -29.66 -4.03 43.00
CA VAL A 236 -30.06 -5.17 43.81
C VAL A 236 -30.61 -6.15 42.78
N ASP A 237 -29.96 -7.32 42.66
CA ASP A 237 -30.42 -8.33 41.70
C ASP A 237 -31.78 -8.81 42.20
N TYR A 238 -32.81 -8.04 41.79
CA TYR A 238 -34.20 -8.24 42.23
C TYR A 238 -34.64 -9.69 41.96
N VAL A 239 -34.10 -10.31 40.94
CA VAL A 239 -34.36 -11.70 40.57
C VAL A 239 -33.73 -12.63 41.60
N ALA A 240 -32.46 -12.42 41.95
CA ALA A 240 -31.77 -13.23 42.98
C ALA A 240 -32.39 -13.03 44.36
N GLU A 241 -32.86 -11.83 44.69
CA GLU A 241 -33.55 -11.55 45.94
C GLU A 241 -34.95 -12.19 45.99
N CYS A 242 -35.69 -12.17 44.86
CA CYS A 242 -36.95 -12.88 44.69
C CYS A 242 -36.76 -14.40 44.76
N GLU A 243 -35.74 -14.96 44.09
CA GLU A 243 -35.42 -16.40 44.19
C GLU A 243 -35.16 -16.81 45.65
N LYS A 244 -34.35 -16.02 46.35
CA LYS A 244 -33.99 -16.28 47.75
C LYS A 244 -35.19 -16.18 48.68
N SER A 245 -36.05 -15.20 48.48
CA SER A 245 -37.28 -14.99 49.25
C SER A 245 -38.30 -16.11 49.02
N LEU A 246 -38.52 -16.46 47.74
CA LEU A 246 -39.43 -17.54 47.35
C LEU A 246 -38.91 -18.91 47.81
N SER A 247 -37.61 -19.16 47.71
CA SER A 247 -36.99 -20.40 48.15
C SER A 247 -37.14 -20.59 49.67
N LYS A 248 -36.97 -19.48 50.44
CA LYS A 248 -37.18 -19.48 51.88
C LYS A 248 -38.65 -19.70 52.26
N HIS A 249 -39.56 -19.11 51.47
CA HIS A 249 -41.03 -19.23 51.80
C HIS A 249 -41.59 -20.60 51.41
N LEU A 250 -41.12 -21.16 50.28
CA LEU A 250 -41.57 -22.44 49.74
C LEU A 250 -40.79 -23.66 50.30
N GLY A 251 -39.67 -23.42 50.99
CA GLY A 251 -38.79 -24.47 51.50
C GLY A 251 -38.15 -25.36 50.47
N ARG A 252 -38.03 -24.87 49.23
CA ARG A 252 -37.51 -25.61 48.06
C ARG A 252 -36.72 -24.72 47.11
N GLY A 253 -35.93 -25.33 46.21
CA GLY A 253 -35.18 -24.59 45.18
C GLY A 253 -36.12 -23.91 44.19
N VAL A 254 -35.91 -22.59 44.02
CA VAL A 254 -36.64 -21.74 43.06
C VAL A 254 -35.64 -21.07 42.16
N LYS A 255 -35.82 -21.19 40.85
CA LYS A 255 -35.00 -20.49 39.87
C LYS A 255 -35.88 -19.71 38.88
N ILE A 256 -35.53 -18.44 38.68
CA ILE A 256 -36.24 -17.53 37.77
C ILE A 256 -35.35 -17.24 36.56
N VAL A 257 -35.75 -17.76 35.43
CA VAL A 257 -35.03 -17.51 34.17
C VAL A 257 -35.74 -16.42 33.36
N ASN A 258 -35.12 -15.23 33.29
CA ASN A 258 -35.65 -14.10 32.53
C ASN A 258 -35.18 -14.14 31.08
N GLY A 259 -36.11 -14.17 30.12
CA GLY A 259 -35.85 -14.02 28.69
C GLY A 259 -36.44 -12.69 28.14
N LYS A 260 -36.00 -12.26 26.98
CA LYS A 260 -36.39 -10.96 26.38
C LYS A 260 -37.90 -10.77 26.13
N ARG A 261 -38.70 -11.84 26.01
CA ARG A 261 -40.15 -11.78 25.75
C ARG A 261 -40.99 -12.59 26.79
N LYS A 262 -40.41 -13.59 27.39
CA LYS A 262 -41.07 -14.43 28.39
C LYS A 262 -40.06 -15.01 29.36
N GLY A 263 -40.39 -15.08 30.61
CA GLY A 263 -39.63 -15.76 31.66
C GLY A 263 -40.25 -17.12 31.99
N ARG A 264 -39.54 -17.91 32.80
CA ARG A 264 -40.01 -19.17 33.36
C ARG A 264 -39.54 -19.29 34.78
N PHE A 265 -40.38 -19.95 35.60
CA PHE A 265 -40.05 -20.40 36.94
C PHE A 265 -39.72 -21.88 36.88
N GLU A 266 -38.66 -22.29 37.56
CA GLU A 266 -38.29 -23.67 37.81
C GLU A 266 -38.42 -23.89 39.29
N LEU A 267 -39.27 -24.85 39.73
CA LEU A 267 -39.51 -25.22 41.11
C LEU A 267 -39.05 -26.67 41.29
N GLU A 268 -38.28 -26.93 42.35
CA GLU A 268 -37.85 -28.27 42.69
C GLU A 268 -39.00 -28.97 43.49
N PHE A 269 -39.18 -30.27 43.23
CA PHE A 269 -40.10 -31.13 43.98
C PHE A 269 -39.42 -32.46 44.34
N TYR A 270 -39.82 -33.05 45.45
CA TYR A 270 -39.18 -34.24 46.01
C TYR A 270 -40.17 -35.40 46.08
N GLY A 271 -40.33 -36.12 44.96
CA GLY A 271 -41.25 -37.26 44.85
C GLY A 271 -42.65 -36.89 44.38
N GLN A 272 -43.51 -37.92 44.18
CA GLN A 272 -44.86 -37.73 43.61
C GLN A 272 -45.84 -37.04 44.53
N GLU A 273 -45.73 -37.33 45.80
CA GLU A 273 -46.62 -36.71 46.84
C GLU A 273 -46.36 -35.20 46.92
N ASP A 274 -45.12 -34.81 46.97
CA ASP A 274 -44.75 -33.39 47.03
C ASP A 274 -45.12 -32.64 45.72
N LEU A 275 -45.03 -33.30 44.54
CA LEU A 275 -45.50 -32.75 43.25
C LEU A 275 -47.04 -32.50 43.34
N GLN A 276 -47.81 -33.41 43.91
CA GLN A 276 -49.27 -33.24 44.02
C GLN A 276 -49.63 -32.03 44.93
N VAL A 277 -48.97 -31.88 46.06
CA VAL A 277 -49.12 -30.73 46.93
C VAL A 277 -48.76 -29.41 46.21
N LEU A 278 -47.68 -29.42 45.46
CA LEU A 278 -47.25 -28.23 44.67
C LEU A 278 -48.27 -27.88 43.59
N LEU A 279 -48.80 -28.85 42.86
CA LEU A 279 -49.87 -28.66 41.87
C LEU A 279 -51.12 -28.09 42.44
N ASP A 280 -51.57 -28.65 43.60
CA ASP A 280 -52.76 -28.16 44.33
C ASP A 280 -52.58 -26.72 44.81
N ALA A 281 -51.39 -26.36 45.27
CA ALA A 281 -51.04 -24.98 45.61
C ALA A 281 -51.06 -24.02 44.40
N LEU A 282 -50.48 -24.43 43.31
CA LEU A 282 -50.47 -23.63 42.08
C LEU A 282 -51.84 -23.43 41.44
N MET A 283 -52.74 -24.45 41.52
CA MET A 283 -54.17 -24.35 41.10
C MET A 283 -54.98 -23.37 41.90
N LYS A 284 -54.61 -23.10 43.18
CA LYS A 284 -55.28 -22.13 44.05
C LYS A 284 -54.91 -20.69 43.75
N ILE A 285 -53.90 -20.42 42.86
CA ILE A 285 -53.54 -19.06 42.45
C ILE A 285 -54.64 -18.59 41.51
N GLN A 286 -55.54 -17.78 41.97
CA GLN A 286 -56.53 -17.08 41.16
C GLN A 286 -55.81 -15.94 40.39
N LYS A 287 -56.24 -15.70 39.13
CA LYS A 287 -55.77 -14.60 38.27
C LYS A 287 -56.08 -13.24 38.87
#